data_f2cc1d9800b65ad862a9938d3bf93240
#
_entry.id   f2cc1d9800b65ad862a9938d3bf93240
#
_cell.length_a   1.000
_cell.length_b   1.000
_cell.length_c   1.000
_cell.angle_alpha   90.00
_cell.angle_beta   90.00
_cell.angle_gamma   90.00
#
_symmetry.space_group_name_H-M   'P 1'
#
loop_
_entity.id
_entity.type
_entity.pdbx_description
1 polymer ?
#
loop_
_entity_poly.entity_id
_entity_poly.type
_entity_poly.pdbx_seq_one_letter_code
_entity_poly.pdbx_strand_id
1 'polypeptide(L)'
;MKSKFTILGCGSSLGSPWITNYRGNLKQSPKNLRTRCCAHIQKGNLSVCIDTSPDIKYQFLKNKIKNLDSIIYTHEHADQTAGIFEMRPFYWKNKSKIPIYGSRRTITALKKSYRFCFFEEQGYKPIMKANIIDKSFSIRKNNTKLIIKPFQVTHGLIKSTGYVIDKIAYISDCNKISLKNIDHLKNLNYLVLDCLKIDKHP
;
A
#
# COMPACT_ATOMS: atom_id res chain seq x y z
N MET A 1 0.86 15.92 -17.06
CA MET A 1 0.49 16.18 -15.64
C MET A 1 1.40 15.34 -14.77
N LYS A 2 2.12 15.97 -13.81
CA LYS A 2 3.05 15.28 -12.90
C LYS A 2 2.28 14.54 -11.79
N SER A 3 2.79 13.39 -11.36
CA SER A 3 2.28 12.66 -10.19
C SER A 3 2.92 13.21 -8.91
N LYS A 4 2.12 13.33 -7.84
CA LYS A 4 2.59 13.54 -6.47
C LYS A 4 2.59 12.19 -5.77
N PHE A 5 3.76 11.75 -5.32
CA PHE A 5 3.92 10.56 -4.48
C PHE A 5 4.16 11.00 -3.04
N THR A 6 3.40 10.46 -2.10
CA THR A 6 3.49 10.81 -0.67
C THR A 6 3.69 9.53 0.14
N ILE A 7 4.79 9.43 0.88
CA ILE A 7 4.99 8.39 1.88
C ILE A 7 4.15 8.79 3.10
N LEU A 8 3.11 8.00 3.41
CA LEU A 8 2.19 8.26 4.52
C LEU A 8 2.72 7.70 5.83
N GLY A 9 3.46 6.59 5.76
CA GLY A 9 4.14 5.95 6.86
C GLY A 9 5.33 5.14 6.39
N CYS A 10 6.32 5.00 7.25
CA CYS A 10 7.59 4.29 6.98
C CYS A 10 8.14 3.59 8.24
N GLY A 11 7.28 3.29 9.22
CA GLY A 11 7.64 2.50 10.39
C GLY A 11 7.60 1.01 10.12
N SER A 12 8.16 0.23 11.03
CA SER A 12 8.05 -1.24 11.02
C SER A 12 6.60 -1.70 11.14
N SER A 13 6.37 -3.01 11.12
CA SER A 13 5.05 -3.62 11.32
C SER A 13 4.35 -3.20 12.64
N LEU A 14 5.11 -2.78 13.64
CA LEU A 14 4.60 -2.27 14.92
C LEU A 14 4.60 -0.74 14.99
N GLY A 15 5.14 -0.05 14.00
CA GLY A 15 5.36 1.40 14.04
C GLY A 15 6.49 1.79 15.00
N SER A 16 6.62 3.09 15.29
CA SER A 16 7.55 3.60 16.32
C SER A 16 6.92 4.83 17.00
N PRO A 17 6.82 4.84 18.35
CA PRO A 17 7.05 3.72 19.27
C PRO A 17 6.05 2.58 19.08
N TRP A 18 6.33 1.43 19.69
CA TRP A 18 5.33 0.39 19.83
C TRP A 18 4.19 0.83 20.78
N ILE A 19 3.08 0.10 20.79
CA ILE A 19 1.97 0.37 21.70
C ILE A 19 2.39 0.35 23.18
N THR A 20 3.43 -0.41 23.54
CA THR A 20 4.07 -0.43 24.86
C THR A 20 4.99 0.76 25.12
N ASN A 21 5.01 1.75 24.24
CA ASN A 21 5.95 2.89 24.26
C ASN A 21 7.43 2.50 24.08
N TYR A 22 7.72 1.26 23.67
CA TYR A 22 9.08 0.82 23.39
C TYR A 22 9.61 1.46 22.10
N ARG A 23 10.84 1.93 22.13
CA ARG A 23 11.50 2.69 21.04
C ARG A 23 12.88 2.15 20.67
N GLY A 24 13.32 1.06 21.32
CA GLY A 24 14.74 0.68 21.25
C GLY A 24 15.62 1.81 21.76
N ASN A 25 16.70 2.09 21.02
CA ASN A 25 17.67 3.16 21.35
C ASN A 25 17.25 4.54 20.79
N LEU A 26 16.05 4.69 20.22
CA LEU A 26 15.61 5.95 19.62
C LEU A 26 15.23 6.96 20.72
N LYS A 27 15.81 8.17 20.62
CA LYS A 27 15.42 9.29 21.49
C LYS A 27 13.95 9.66 21.23
N GLN A 28 13.28 10.17 22.27
CA GLN A 28 11.93 10.75 22.14
C GLN A 28 12.01 12.01 21.27
N SER A 29 11.44 11.93 20.07
CA SER A 29 11.41 13.02 19.11
C SER A 29 10.24 12.84 18.15
N PRO A 30 9.57 13.92 17.70
CA PRO A 30 8.55 13.83 16.65
C PRO A 30 9.05 13.15 15.37
N LYS A 31 10.35 13.27 15.05
CA LYS A 31 10.97 12.62 13.90
C LYS A 31 11.04 11.09 14.01
N ASN A 32 10.94 10.56 15.23
CA ASN A 32 10.97 9.13 15.52
C ASN A 32 9.57 8.52 15.71
N LEU A 33 8.52 9.33 15.54
CA LEU A 33 7.15 8.85 15.46
C LEU A 33 6.88 8.36 14.03
N ARG A 34 6.80 7.04 13.84
CA ARG A 34 6.62 6.40 12.55
C ARG A 34 5.37 5.53 12.55
N THR A 35 4.40 5.88 11.71
CA THR A 35 3.25 5.02 11.40
C THR A 35 3.67 3.91 10.45
N ARG A 36 2.90 2.78 10.42
CA ARG A 36 3.15 1.64 9.53
C ARG A 36 3.17 2.06 8.07
N CYS A 37 3.86 1.25 7.25
CA CYS A 37 4.06 1.55 5.83
C CYS A 37 2.74 1.78 5.09
N CYS A 38 2.71 2.85 4.32
CA CYS A 38 1.61 3.19 3.41
C CYS A 38 2.07 4.33 2.50
N ALA A 39 1.58 4.39 1.27
CA ALA A 39 1.86 5.49 0.37
C ALA A 39 0.62 5.91 -0.40
N HIS A 40 0.65 7.13 -0.93
CA HIS A 40 -0.45 7.71 -1.71
C HIS A 40 0.08 8.37 -2.98
N ILE A 41 -0.63 8.18 -4.07
CA ILE A 41 -0.32 8.76 -5.38
C ILE A 41 -1.50 9.62 -5.82
N GLN A 42 -1.21 10.88 -6.11
CA GLN A 42 -2.15 11.80 -6.73
C GLN A 42 -1.65 12.22 -8.10
N LYS A 43 -2.46 11.99 -9.14
CA LYS A 43 -2.20 12.46 -10.51
C LYS A 43 -3.46 13.14 -11.03
N GLY A 44 -3.44 14.45 -11.14
CA GLY A 44 -4.66 15.21 -11.42
C GLY A 44 -5.75 14.90 -10.40
N ASN A 45 -6.91 14.44 -10.89
CA ASN A 45 -8.04 14.04 -10.05
C ASN A 45 -8.04 12.53 -9.67
N LEU A 46 -7.06 11.75 -10.12
CA LEU A 46 -6.89 10.34 -9.79
C LEU A 46 -6.10 10.17 -8.49
N SER A 47 -6.66 9.43 -7.55
CA SER A 47 -6.14 9.20 -6.19
C SER A 47 -6.02 7.70 -5.93
N VAL A 48 -4.81 7.21 -5.72
CA VAL A 48 -4.48 5.79 -5.52
C VAL A 48 -3.70 5.61 -4.23
N CYS A 49 -4.12 4.67 -3.38
CA CYS A 49 -3.37 4.27 -2.19
C CYS A 49 -2.55 3.02 -2.46
N ILE A 50 -1.36 2.93 -1.88
CA ILE A 50 -0.58 1.70 -1.79
C ILE A 50 -0.68 1.21 -0.36
N ASP A 51 -1.31 0.04 -0.19
CA ASP A 51 -1.66 -0.58 1.07
C ASP A 51 -2.68 0.23 1.92
N THR A 52 -3.20 -0.40 2.97
CA THR A 52 -4.09 0.21 3.95
C THR A 52 -3.60 -0.16 5.35
N SER A 53 -2.57 0.55 5.82
CA SER A 53 -2.01 0.28 7.14
C SER A 53 -3.06 0.46 8.24
N PRO A 54 -2.88 -0.11 9.44
CA PRO A 54 -3.75 0.15 10.60
C PRO A 54 -3.84 1.64 10.96
N ASP A 55 -2.87 2.46 10.54
CA ASP A 55 -2.82 3.90 10.81
C ASP A 55 -3.47 4.76 9.71
N ILE A 56 -4.09 4.14 8.71
CA ILE A 56 -4.55 4.81 7.48
C ILE A 56 -5.48 6.00 7.76
N LYS A 57 -6.35 5.90 8.75
CA LYS A 57 -7.24 6.99 9.16
C LYS A 57 -6.45 8.23 9.56
N TYR A 58 -5.49 8.08 10.47
CA TYR A 58 -4.61 9.17 10.88
C TYR A 58 -3.79 9.71 9.71
N GLN A 59 -3.21 8.81 8.90
CA GLN A 59 -2.41 9.16 7.74
C GLN A 59 -3.19 10.00 6.71
N PHE A 60 -4.43 9.61 6.41
CA PHE A 60 -5.29 10.35 5.47
C PHE A 60 -5.73 11.71 6.01
N LEU A 61 -6.12 11.78 7.29
CA LEU A 61 -6.51 13.03 7.93
C LEU A 61 -5.34 14.01 7.98
N LYS A 62 -4.16 13.58 8.41
CA LYS A 62 -2.93 14.39 8.48
C LYS A 62 -2.53 14.95 7.11
N ASN A 63 -2.66 14.15 6.05
CA ASN A 63 -2.29 14.53 4.69
C ASN A 63 -3.45 15.14 3.89
N LYS A 64 -4.62 15.36 4.53
CA LYS A 64 -5.82 15.95 3.93
C LYS A 64 -6.29 15.21 2.66
N ILE A 65 -6.13 13.87 2.64
CA ILE A 65 -6.56 13.02 1.54
C ILE A 65 -8.08 12.81 1.66
N LYS A 66 -8.84 13.39 0.76
CA LYS A 66 -10.32 13.40 0.78
C LYS A 66 -10.95 12.54 -0.32
N ASN A 67 -10.15 12.00 -1.23
CA ASN A 67 -10.61 11.18 -2.35
C ASN A 67 -9.76 9.91 -2.43
N LEU A 68 -10.39 8.82 -2.88
CA LEU A 68 -9.73 7.56 -3.15
C LEU A 68 -10.47 6.87 -4.29
N ASP A 69 -9.74 6.54 -5.35
CA ASP A 69 -10.31 5.87 -6.53
C ASP A 69 -9.95 4.39 -6.57
N SER A 70 -8.81 4.02 -6.00
CA SER A 70 -8.39 2.61 -5.93
C SER A 70 -7.26 2.38 -4.92
N ILE A 71 -7.02 1.10 -4.62
CA ILE A 71 -5.94 0.65 -3.74
C ILE A 71 -5.14 -0.41 -4.48
N ILE A 72 -3.81 -0.38 -4.37
CA ILE A 72 -2.93 -1.45 -4.79
C ILE A 72 -2.24 -2.03 -3.56
N TYR A 73 -2.24 -3.36 -3.42
CA TYR A 73 -1.65 -4.04 -2.25
C TYR A 73 -0.33 -4.70 -2.60
N THR A 74 0.68 -4.48 -1.76
CA THR A 74 1.99 -5.10 -1.89
C THR A 74 1.95 -6.57 -1.50
N HIS A 75 1.38 -6.88 -0.33
CA HIS A 75 1.21 -8.24 0.19
C HIS A 75 0.14 -8.28 1.30
N GLU A 76 -0.06 -9.45 1.91
CA GLU A 76 -1.19 -9.73 2.80
C GLU A 76 -0.94 -9.49 4.28
N HIS A 77 0.24 -9.03 4.73
CA HIS A 77 0.50 -8.82 6.15
C HIS A 77 -0.41 -7.75 6.77
N ALA A 78 -0.70 -7.89 8.06
CA ALA A 78 -1.67 -7.07 8.76
C ALA A 78 -1.30 -5.59 8.81
N ASP A 79 -0.02 -5.27 8.93
CA ASP A 79 0.49 -3.91 8.93
C ASP A 79 0.32 -3.19 7.56
N GLN A 80 0.08 -3.96 6.48
CA GLN A 80 -0.23 -3.45 5.15
C GLN A 80 -1.74 -3.45 4.86
N THR A 81 -2.56 -4.20 5.61
CA THR A 81 -3.93 -4.49 5.20
C THR A 81 -5.01 -4.17 6.24
N ALA A 82 -4.67 -4.08 7.54
CA ALA A 82 -5.67 -4.02 8.61
C ALA A 82 -6.54 -2.74 8.61
N GLY A 83 -6.13 -1.69 7.91
CA GLY A 83 -6.94 -0.48 7.73
C GLY A 83 -7.96 -0.55 6.58
N ILE A 84 -8.15 -1.71 5.95
CA ILE A 84 -9.04 -1.85 4.78
C ILE A 84 -10.47 -1.38 5.07
N PHE A 85 -10.99 -1.58 6.28
CA PHE A 85 -12.34 -1.18 6.65
C PHE A 85 -12.51 0.34 6.78
N GLU A 86 -11.45 1.06 7.09
CA GLU A 86 -11.45 2.53 7.13
C GLU A 86 -11.75 3.17 5.75
N MET A 87 -11.75 2.37 4.70
CA MET A 87 -12.06 2.84 3.34
C MET A 87 -13.57 2.95 3.07
N ARG A 88 -14.43 2.45 3.96
CA ARG A 88 -15.89 2.47 3.81
C ARG A 88 -16.50 3.85 3.50
N PRO A 89 -16.04 4.98 4.07
CA PRO A 89 -16.54 6.30 3.71
C PRO A 89 -16.34 6.67 2.23
N PHE A 90 -15.28 6.15 1.59
CA PHE A 90 -15.05 6.37 0.16
C PHE A 90 -16.03 5.58 -0.71
N TYR A 91 -16.43 4.37 -0.28
CA TYR A 91 -17.51 3.62 -0.92
C TYR A 91 -18.82 4.42 -0.93
N TRP A 92 -19.19 5.03 0.20
CA TRP A 92 -20.38 5.85 0.29
C TRP A 92 -20.28 7.12 -0.55
N LYS A 93 -19.14 7.80 -0.49
CA LYS A 93 -18.88 9.01 -1.27
C LYS A 93 -18.91 8.75 -2.78
N ASN A 94 -18.28 7.69 -3.22
CA ASN A 94 -18.17 7.35 -4.64
C ASN A 94 -19.42 6.62 -5.17
N LYS A 95 -20.30 6.17 -4.28
CA LYS A 95 -21.49 5.33 -4.59
C LYS A 95 -21.12 4.09 -5.41
N SER A 96 -19.92 3.57 -5.24
CA SER A 96 -19.37 2.45 -5.97
C SER A 96 -18.31 1.70 -5.17
N LYS A 97 -18.16 0.39 -5.42
CA LYS A 97 -17.10 -0.42 -4.80
C LYS A 97 -15.73 0.12 -5.19
N ILE A 98 -14.83 0.17 -4.22
CA ILE A 98 -13.45 0.62 -4.42
C ILE A 98 -12.68 -0.50 -5.11
N PRO A 99 -12.13 -0.28 -6.32
CA PRO A 99 -11.26 -1.26 -6.98
C PRO A 99 -9.99 -1.45 -6.17
N ILE A 100 -9.67 -2.70 -5.85
CA ILE A 100 -8.38 -3.07 -5.28
C ILE A 100 -7.63 -4.00 -6.23
N TYR A 101 -6.31 -3.90 -6.20
CA TYR A 101 -5.41 -4.66 -7.05
C TYR A 101 -4.32 -5.32 -6.21
N GLY A 102 -3.97 -6.55 -6.53
CA GLY A 102 -2.91 -7.29 -5.85
C GLY A 102 -2.63 -8.63 -6.51
N SER A 103 -1.56 -9.29 -6.09
CA SER A 103 -1.27 -10.64 -6.53
C SER A 103 -2.42 -11.60 -6.20
N ARG A 104 -2.52 -12.73 -6.90
CA ARG A 104 -3.54 -13.77 -6.60
C ARG A 104 -3.48 -14.17 -5.12
N ARG A 105 -2.29 -14.38 -4.58
CA ARG A 105 -2.08 -14.74 -3.16
C ARG A 105 -2.64 -13.65 -2.23
N THR A 106 -2.25 -12.41 -2.44
CA THR A 106 -2.70 -11.25 -1.64
C THR A 106 -4.22 -11.09 -1.70
N ILE A 107 -4.82 -11.12 -2.90
CA ILE A 107 -6.29 -10.99 -3.04
C ILE A 107 -7.03 -12.15 -2.37
N THR A 108 -6.52 -13.37 -2.46
CA THR A 108 -7.13 -14.53 -1.79
C THR A 108 -7.08 -14.37 -0.27
N ALA A 109 -5.94 -13.95 0.28
CA ALA A 109 -5.78 -13.71 1.71
C ALA A 109 -6.71 -12.58 2.21
N LEU A 110 -6.77 -11.45 1.48
CA LEU A 110 -7.68 -10.35 1.82
C LEU A 110 -9.14 -10.78 1.85
N LYS A 111 -9.60 -11.55 0.85
CA LYS A 111 -10.97 -12.08 0.81
C LYS A 111 -11.28 -13.03 1.98
N LYS A 112 -10.27 -13.78 2.45
CA LYS A 112 -10.40 -14.65 3.61
C LYS A 112 -10.45 -13.87 4.92
N SER A 113 -9.52 -12.94 5.12
CA SER A 113 -9.38 -12.19 6.39
C SER A 113 -10.42 -11.09 6.56
N TYR A 114 -10.86 -10.47 5.46
CA TYR A 114 -11.79 -9.33 5.46
C TYR A 114 -13.02 -9.63 4.61
N ARG A 115 -13.59 -10.81 4.78
CA ARG A 115 -14.70 -11.36 3.97
C ARG A 115 -15.85 -10.36 3.79
N PHE A 116 -16.23 -9.66 4.85
CA PHE A 116 -17.29 -8.65 4.86
C PHE A 116 -17.02 -7.43 3.93
N CYS A 117 -15.76 -7.18 3.55
CA CYS A 117 -15.45 -6.14 2.57
C CYS A 117 -15.74 -6.56 1.13
N PHE A 118 -15.84 -7.85 0.85
CA PHE A 118 -15.95 -8.42 -0.50
C PHE A 118 -17.28 -9.09 -0.80
N PHE A 119 -17.94 -9.62 0.22
CA PHE A 119 -19.17 -10.38 0.09
C PHE A 119 -20.26 -9.74 0.96
N GLU A 120 -21.49 -9.86 0.51
CA GLU A 120 -22.62 -9.42 1.31
C GLU A 120 -22.81 -10.36 2.49
N GLU A 121 -22.87 -9.82 3.69
CA GLU A 121 -23.05 -10.57 4.93
C GLU A 121 -23.95 -9.77 5.88
N GLN A 122 -24.99 -10.41 6.41
CA GLN A 122 -25.89 -9.83 7.43
C GLN A 122 -26.40 -8.41 7.04
N GLY A 123 -26.71 -8.20 5.76
CA GLY A 123 -27.19 -6.92 5.24
C GLY A 123 -26.10 -5.88 4.97
N TYR A 124 -24.83 -6.18 5.24
CA TYR A 124 -23.71 -5.30 4.86
C TYR A 124 -23.33 -5.52 3.40
N LYS A 125 -23.45 -4.46 2.61
CA LYS A 125 -23.02 -4.48 1.20
C LYS A 125 -21.49 -4.45 1.09
N PRO A 126 -20.91 -5.26 0.20
CA PRO A 126 -19.46 -5.28 -0.02
C PRO A 126 -18.97 -3.93 -0.56
N ILE A 127 -17.86 -3.46 -0.01
CA ILE A 127 -17.28 -2.15 -0.32
C ILE A 127 -16.11 -2.22 -1.31
N MET A 128 -15.57 -3.42 -1.55
CA MET A 128 -14.39 -3.63 -2.40
C MET A 128 -14.71 -4.43 -3.65
N LYS A 129 -14.00 -4.12 -4.74
CA LYS A 129 -13.96 -4.90 -6.00
C LYS A 129 -12.53 -5.39 -6.23
N ALA A 130 -12.29 -6.68 -6.07
CA ALA A 130 -10.96 -7.27 -6.19
C ALA A 130 -10.56 -7.52 -7.64
N ASN A 131 -9.32 -7.16 -8.00
CA ASN A 131 -8.68 -7.42 -9.27
C ASN A 131 -7.33 -8.10 -9.04
N ILE A 132 -7.12 -9.26 -9.63
CA ILE A 132 -5.85 -9.97 -9.59
C ILE A 132 -4.97 -9.40 -10.70
N ILE A 133 -3.71 -9.11 -10.36
CA ILE A 133 -2.70 -8.60 -11.30
C ILE A 133 -1.50 -9.53 -11.36
N ASP A 134 -0.97 -9.71 -12.56
CA ASP A 134 0.25 -10.48 -12.87
C ASP A 134 1.19 -9.73 -13.84
N LYS A 135 0.68 -8.69 -14.47
CA LYS A 135 1.37 -7.86 -15.46
C LYS A 135 1.05 -6.37 -15.28
N SER A 136 1.70 -5.56 -16.07
CA SER A 136 1.45 -4.11 -16.10
C SER A 136 0.00 -3.80 -16.44
N PHE A 137 -0.58 -2.85 -15.71
CA PHE A 137 -1.96 -2.41 -15.90
C PHE A 137 -2.08 -0.89 -15.76
N SER A 138 -3.25 -0.35 -15.98
CA SER A 138 -3.49 1.08 -15.79
C SER A 138 -4.77 1.33 -15.02
N ILE A 139 -4.71 2.34 -14.16
CA ILE A 139 -5.88 2.93 -13.50
C ILE A 139 -6.21 4.22 -14.23
N ARG A 140 -7.49 4.45 -14.49
CA ARG A 140 -7.96 5.62 -15.25
C ARG A 140 -9.09 6.32 -14.52
N LYS A 141 -9.10 7.66 -14.64
CA LYS A 141 -10.22 8.52 -14.23
C LYS A 141 -10.28 9.72 -15.17
N ASN A 142 -11.38 9.85 -15.88
CA ASN A 142 -11.52 10.84 -16.95
C ASN A 142 -10.31 10.76 -17.92
N ASN A 143 -9.65 11.86 -18.19
CA ASN A 143 -8.48 11.93 -19.07
C ASN A 143 -7.15 11.59 -18.37
N THR A 144 -7.19 11.22 -17.09
CA THR A 144 -5.98 10.87 -16.33
C THR A 144 -5.74 9.36 -16.36
N LYS A 145 -4.52 8.96 -16.68
CA LYS A 145 -4.06 7.57 -16.69
C LYS A 145 -2.81 7.44 -15.84
N LEU A 146 -2.78 6.43 -14.99
CA LEU A 146 -1.63 6.00 -14.22
C LEU A 146 -1.24 4.60 -14.65
N ILE A 147 -0.02 4.41 -15.14
CA ILE A 147 0.52 3.10 -15.52
C ILE A 147 1.25 2.53 -14.32
N ILE A 148 0.95 1.28 -13.99
CA ILE A 148 1.50 0.57 -12.83
C ILE A 148 2.15 -0.71 -13.33
N LYS A 149 3.43 -0.89 -13.02
CA LYS A 149 4.22 -2.06 -13.37
C LYS A 149 4.58 -2.83 -12.10
N PRO A 150 3.87 -3.93 -11.79
CA PRO A 150 4.20 -4.77 -10.65
C PRO A 150 5.42 -5.64 -10.97
N PHE A 151 6.21 -5.95 -9.94
CA PHE A 151 7.27 -6.96 -9.98
C PHE A 151 7.39 -7.62 -8.62
N GLN A 152 7.86 -8.87 -8.60
CA GLN A 152 7.94 -9.63 -7.36
C GLN A 152 9.27 -9.45 -6.66
N VAL A 153 9.23 -9.26 -5.35
CA VAL A 153 10.40 -9.30 -4.46
C VAL A 153 10.22 -10.39 -3.41
N THR A 154 11.32 -10.86 -2.81
CA THR A 154 11.26 -11.83 -1.73
C THR A 154 11.14 -11.12 -0.40
N HIS A 155 10.22 -11.55 0.45
CA HIS A 155 10.00 -11.08 1.80
C HIS A 155 9.84 -12.29 2.73
N GLY A 156 10.93 -12.67 3.40
CA GLY A 156 10.97 -13.91 4.17
C GLY A 156 10.58 -15.13 3.33
N LEU A 157 9.56 -15.84 3.78
CA LEU A 157 9.01 -17.02 3.10
C LEU A 157 7.94 -16.72 2.05
N ILE A 158 7.58 -15.44 1.89
CA ILE A 158 6.55 -15.03 0.93
C ILE A 158 7.12 -14.14 -0.18
N LYS A 159 6.27 -13.83 -1.16
CA LYS A 159 6.53 -12.80 -2.17
C LYS A 159 5.72 -11.56 -1.87
N SER A 160 6.40 -10.41 -1.84
CA SER A 160 5.78 -9.11 -1.85
C SER A 160 5.81 -8.54 -3.28
N THR A 161 4.97 -7.57 -3.57
CA THR A 161 4.91 -6.90 -4.87
C THR A 161 5.48 -5.49 -4.75
N GLY A 162 6.60 -5.26 -5.44
CA GLY A 162 7.08 -3.91 -5.71
C GLY A 162 6.32 -3.31 -6.90
N TYR A 163 6.21 -2.00 -6.94
CA TYR A 163 5.52 -1.27 -8.00
C TYR A 163 6.41 -0.18 -8.59
N VAL A 164 6.48 -0.11 -9.92
CA VAL A 164 7.01 1.06 -10.62
C VAL A 164 5.85 1.88 -11.18
N ILE A 165 5.79 3.15 -10.81
CA ILE A 165 4.75 4.09 -11.15
C ILE A 165 5.38 5.44 -11.51
N ASP A 166 5.22 5.88 -12.76
CA ASP A 166 5.78 7.16 -13.25
C ASP A 166 7.25 7.37 -12.85
N LYS A 167 8.13 6.37 -13.07
CA LYS A 167 9.57 6.39 -12.71
C LYS A 167 9.86 6.45 -11.20
N ILE A 168 8.91 6.11 -10.36
CA ILE A 168 9.10 5.90 -8.92
C ILE A 168 8.91 4.41 -8.65
N ALA A 169 9.88 3.75 -8.04
CA ALA A 169 9.70 2.40 -7.52
C ALA A 169 9.38 2.47 -6.02
N TYR A 170 8.40 1.67 -5.60
CA TYR A 170 8.01 1.51 -4.20
C TYR A 170 8.07 0.04 -3.81
N ILE A 171 8.83 -0.28 -2.77
CA ILE A 171 9.06 -1.62 -2.21
C ILE A 171 8.99 -1.50 -0.69
N SER A 172 7.88 -1.91 -0.09
CA SER A 172 7.64 -1.75 1.36
C SER A 172 8.40 -2.76 2.21
N ASP A 173 8.46 -4.01 1.74
CA ASP A 173 9.05 -5.12 2.49
C ASP A 173 9.83 -6.04 1.55
N CYS A 174 11.12 -6.21 1.81
CA CYS A 174 12.01 -6.88 0.88
C CYS A 174 13.28 -7.39 1.56
N ASN A 175 13.56 -8.70 1.44
CA ASN A 175 14.84 -9.28 1.79
C ASN A 175 15.75 -9.43 0.57
N LYS A 176 15.15 -9.63 -0.63
CA LYS A 176 15.92 -9.89 -1.85
C LYS A 176 15.16 -9.47 -3.10
N ILE A 177 15.84 -8.80 -4.01
CA ILE A 177 15.41 -8.51 -5.37
C ILE A 177 16.18 -9.43 -6.32
N SER A 178 15.48 -10.23 -7.12
CA SER A 178 16.13 -11.14 -8.09
C SER A 178 16.76 -10.33 -9.24
N LEU A 179 17.85 -10.86 -9.82
CA LEU A 179 18.55 -10.19 -10.95
C LEU A 179 17.60 -9.83 -12.10
N LYS A 180 16.67 -10.71 -12.46
CA LYS A 180 15.66 -10.44 -13.50
C LYS A 180 14.75 -9.25 -13.20
N ASN A 181 14.60 -8.87 -11.94
CA ASN A 181 13.74 -7.76 -11.51
C ASN A 181 14.51 -6.45 -11.32
N ILE A 182 15.85 -6.49 -11.35
CA ILE A 182 16.68 -5.27 -11.28
C ILE A 182 16.42 -4.36 -12.49
N ASP A 183 16.07 -4.91 -13.63
CA ASP A 183 15.75 -4.11 -14.82
C ASP A 183 14.53 -3.18 -14.60
N HIS A 184 13.60 -3.54 -13.72
CA HIS A 184 12.51 -2.64 -13.32
C HIS A 184 12.99 -1.40 -12.57
N LEU A 185 14.17 -1.44 -11.97
CA LEU A 185 14.76 -0.36 -11.18
C LEU A 185 15.70 0.54 -11.98
N LYS A 186 15.85 0.29 -13.29
CA LYS A 186 16.65 1.15 -14.17
C LYS A 186 15.86 2.41 -14.56
N ASN A 187 16.58 3.54 -14.73
CA ASN A 187 16.02 4.82 -15.19
C ASN A 187 14.88 5.37 -14.32
N LEU A 188 14.92 5.09 -13.02
CA LEU A 188 14.02 5.66 -12.02
C LEU A 188 14.47 7.08 -11.65
N ASN A 189 13.50 7.91 -11.29
CA ASN A 189 13.77 9.18 -10.63
C ASN A 189 13.90 8.99 -9.11
N TYR A 190 13.13 8.04 -8.54
CA TYR A 190 13.13 7.75 -7.10
C TYR A 190 12.95 6.26 -6.86
N LEU A 191 13.67 5.76 -5.86
CA LEU A 191 13.50 4.42 -5.29
C LEU A 191 13.12 4.57 -3.80
N VAL A 192 11.93 4.10 -3.44
CA VAL A 192 11.50 3.91 -2.06
C VAL A 192 11.67 2.44 -1.74
N LEU A 193 12.62 2.12 -0.90
CA LEU A 193 13.02 0.75 -0.58
C LEU A 193 12.99 0.53 0.93
N ASP A 194 12.51 -0.64 1.34
CA ASP A 194 12.65 -1.13 2.72
C ASP A 194 14.12 -1.14 3.16
N CYS A 195 14.37 -0.56 4.33
CA CYS A 195 15.68 -0.53 4.99
C CYS A 195 15.50 -0.57 6.51
N LEU A 196 14.81 -1.63 6.99
CA LEU A 196 14.40 -1.72 8.39
C LEU A 196 15.58 -1.99 9.34
N LYS A 197 16.53 -2.84 8.94
CA LYS A 197 17.67 -3.28 9.76
C LYS A 197 18.95 -3.36 8.93
N ILE A 198 20.09 -3.16 9.60
CA ILE A 198 21.42 -3.44 9.07
C ILE A 198 21.68 -4.96 9.11
N ASP A 199 21.24 -5.62 10.19
CA ASP A 199 21.37 -7.07 10.36
C ASP A 199 20.30 -7.85 9.60
N LYS A 200 20.53 -9.18 9.42
CA LYS A 200 19.55 -10.06 8.78
C LYS A 200 18.18 -9.93 9.47
N HIS A 201 17.15 -9.71 8.69
CA HIS A 201 15.76 -9.80 9.11
C HIS A 201 15.28 -11.24 8.87
N PRO A 202 14.60 -11.87 9.84
CA PRO A 202 14.02 -13.21 9.67
C PRO A 202 13.11 -13.29 8.45
#